data_06169356a4012de7f77a188842413a7e
#
_entry.id   06169356a4012de7f77a188842413a7e
#
_cell.length_a   1.000
_cell.length_b   1.000
_cell.length_c   1.000
_cell.angle_alpha   90.00
_cell.angle_beta   90.00
_cell.angle_gamma   90.00
#
_symmetry.space_group_name_H-M   'P 1'
#
loop_
_entity.id
_entity.type
_entity.pdbx_description
1 polymer ?
#
loop_
_entity_poly.entity_id
_entity_poly.type
_entity_poly.pdbx_seq_one_letter_code
_entity_poly.pdbx_strand_id
1 'polypeptide(L)'
;TLGWLTPARLAFYSIGESLDLALLDVRITDLINAFAAAIYDPDAQAYITAVEAADAQTLEVGVKDAINAFVVGCKADGIWNAIKASCIMAGARTLAGALVPLVGTAPTNFNFVAGDYNRKTGLIGDGNTKYLNSNRNRQDDPQDSQHIAAWVTAAPNNASINFIFGAGSGAGGVGATHLAANSSVWVIRHSCNTPSSPVGTDNIWSVPNLVGINRASSSSFTYRRNGGTTTYPRNSDGRINADLFLYSTSPATIGSELTDARLSFYSIGESLDLTLLDARVSTLINTFGAVIP
;
A
#
# COMPACT_ATOMS: atom_id res chain seq x y z
N THR A 1 54.84 12.54 -19.88
CA THR A 1 54.14 12.39 -18.56
C THR A 1 52.79 13.08 -18.60
N LEU A 2 51.71 12.30 -18.86
CA LEU A 2 50.31 12.76 -18.80
C LEU A 2 49.83 12.80 -17.34
N GLY A 3 50.47 13.59 -16.49
CA GLY A 3 50.26 13.60 -15.04
C GLY A 3 49.09 14.46 -14.53
N TRP A 4 48.21 15.02 -15.39
CA TRP A 4 47.22 16.00 -15.01
C TRP A 4 45.77 15.64 -15.41
N LEU A 5 45.52 14.40 -15.74
CA LEU A 5 44.15 13.94 -16.03
C LEU A 5 43.46 13.52 -14.72
N THR A 6 42.33 14.15 -14.45
CA THR A 6 41.49 13.78 -13.30
C THR A 6 40.46 12.70 -13.70
N PRO A 7 40.19 11.67 -12.87
CA PRO A 7 39.09 10.73 -13.09
C PRO A 7 37.72 11.32 -12.70
N ALA A 8 37.63 12.63 -12.42
CA ALA A 8 36.39 13.27 -12.03
C ALA A 8 35.33 13.19 -13.13
N ARG A 9 34.06 12.99 -12.73
CA ARG A 9 32.91 13.11 -13.62
C ARG A 9 32.43 14.55 -13.60
N LEU A 10 32.25 15.14 -14.80
CA LEU A 10 31.73 16.49 -14.96
C LEU A 10 30.32 16.42 -15.54
N ALA A 11 29.37 17.07 -14.89
CA ALA A 11 27.97 17.20 -15.37
C ALA A 11 27.79 18.48 -16.21
N PHE A 12 28.63 19.50 -16.01
CA PHE A 12 28.57 20.78 -16.70
C PHE A 12 29.96 21.38 -16.82
N TYR A 13 30.21 22.12 -17.89
CA TYR A 13 31.34 23.05 -18.00
C TYR A 13 30.94 24.31 -18.75
N SER A 14 31.60 25.42 -18.47
CA SER A 14 31.41 26.71 -19.16
C SER A 14 32.76 27.36 -19.44
N ILE A 15 32.89 27.93 -20.63
CA ILE A 15 34.03 28.71 -21.06
C ILE A 15 33.49 29.97 -21.76
N GLY A 16 34.04 31.13 -21.45
CA GLY A 16 33.59 32.36 -22.08
C GLY A 16 34.20 33.62 -21.40
N GLU A 17 33.53 34.74 -21.59
CA GLU A 17 33.88 36.00 -20.95
C GLU A 17 33.61 35.96 -19.44
N SER A 18 34.05 37.00 -18.74
CA SER A 18 33.80 37.14 -17.30
C SER A 18 32.30 37.13 -16.98
N LEU A 19 31.91 36.34 -16.00
CA LEU A 19 30.53 36.24 -15.53
C LEU A 19 30.49 36.08 -14.01
N ASP A 20 29.31 36.28 -13.43
CA ASP A 20 29.06 36.04 -12.00
C ASP A 20 28.99 34.52 -11.75
N LEU A 21 30.07 33.99 -11.16
CA LEU A 21 30.19 32.57 -10.85
C LEU A 21 29.20 32.13 -9.76
N ALA A 22 28.81 33.00 -8.83
CA ALA A 22 27.83 32.66 -7.79
C ALA A 22 26.43 32.49 -8.41
N LEU A 23 26.05 33.35 -9.34
CA LEU A 23 24.79 33.22 -10.06
C LEU A 23 24.80 31.99 -10.98
N LEU A 24 25.92 31.70 -11.65
CA LEU A 24 26.05 30.49 -12.48
C LEU A 24 25.92 29.22 -11.64
N ASP A 25 26.58 29.17 -10.46
CA ASP A 25 26.50 28.02 -9.55
C ASP A 25 25.05 27.73 -9.11
N VAL A 26 24.30 28.77 -8.73
CA VAL A 26 22.87 28.64 -8.40
C VAL A 26 22.08 28.05 -9.58
N ARG A 27 22.30 28.57 -10.81
CA ARG A 27 21.59 28.11 -12.00
C ARG A 27 21.94 26.67 -12.39
N ILE A 28 23.19 26.27 -12.24
CA ILE A 28 23.61 24.87 -12.49
C ILE A 28 23.01 23.96 -11.43
N THR A 29 23.06 24.37 -10.18
CA THR A 29 22.42 23.59 -9.09
C THR A 29 20.92 23.42 -9.32
N ASP A 30 20.22 24.50 -9.70
CA ASP A 30 18.78 24.40 -10.05
C ASP A 30 18.53 23.46 -11.22
N LEU A 31 19.38 23.52 -12.27
CA LEU A 31 19.26 22.64 -13.45
C LEU A 31 19.52 21.18 -13.10
N ILE A 32 20.54 20.87 -12.32
CA ILE A 32 20.85 19.49 -11.89
C ILE A 32 19.75 18.94 -11.00
N ASN A 33 19.22 19.76 -10.09
CA ASN A 33 18.09 19.38 -9.24
C ASN A 33 16.82 19.15 -10.06
N ALA A 34 16.56 19.96 -11.10
CA ALA A 34 15.43 19.77 -12.01
C ALA A 34 15.57 18.47 -12.81
N PHE A 35 16.77 18.12 -13.27
CA PHE A 35 17.01 16.83 -13.93
C PHE A 35 16.81 15.66 -12.96
N ALA A 36 17.33 15.74 -11.74
CA ALA A 36 17.13 14.71 -10.73
C ALA A 36 15.65 14.51 -10.39
N ALA A 37 14.87 15.58 -10.32
CA ALA A 37 13.42 15.54 -10.08
C ALA A 37 12.63 15.00 -11.30
N ALA A 38 13.15 15.19 -12.53
CA ALA A 38 12.52 14.70 -13.75
C ALA A 38 12.80 13.22 -14.04
N ILE A 39 13.77 12.59 -13.36
CA ILE A 39 14.10 11.17 -13.50
C ILE A 39 13.41 10.39 -12.39
N TYR A 40 12.31 9.73 -12.74
CA TYR A 40 11.61 8.86 -11.79
C TYR A 40 12.43 7.61 -11.48
N ASP A 41 12.26 7.11 -10.25
CA ASP A 41 12.77 5.79 -9.87
C ASP A 41 12.27 4.72 -10.86
N PRO A 42 13.10 3.75 -11.28
CA PRO A 42 12.72 2.75 -12.28
C PRO A 42 11.44 1.97 -11.94
N ASP A 43 11.21 1.63 -10.66
CA ASP A 43 9.99 0.92 -10.25
C ASP A 43 8.77 1.85 -10.32
N ALA A 44 8.92 3.11 -9.93
CA ALA A 44 7.87 4.11 -10.06
C ALA A 44 7.52 4.37 -11.54
N GLN A 45 8.54 4.51 -12.40
CA GLN A 45 8.34 4.73 -13.83
C GLN A 45 7.65 3.54 -14.49
N ALA A 46 8.06 2.31 -14.17
CA ALA A 46 7.44 1.10 -14.69
C ALA A 46 5.96 1.02 -14.29
N TYR A 47 5.64 1.29 -13.02
CA TYR A 47 4.27 1.33 -12.54
C TYR A 47 3.44 2.43 -13.21
N ILE A 48 3.94 3.67 -13.31
CA ILE A 48 3.26 4.78 -13.99
C ILE A 48 2.93 4.42 -15.44
N THR A 49 3.91 3.85 -16.16
CA THR A 49 3.72 3.43 -17.56
C THR A 49 2.64 2.37 -17.68
N ALA A 50 2.61 1.39 -16.78
CA ALA A 50 1.59 0.35 -16.78
C ALA A 50 0.17 0.91 -16.47
N VAL A 51 0.07 1.84 -15.52
CA VAL A 51 -1.20 2.52 -15.20
C VAL A 51 -1.70 3.36 -16.38
N GLU A 52 -0.83 4.17 -17.00
CA GLU A 52 -1.19 4.98 -18.17
C GLU A 52 -1.64 4.13 -19.36
N ALA A 53 -1.01 2.96 -19.56
CA ALA A 53 -1.42 1.99 -20.58
C ALA A 53 -2.80 1.39 -20.27
N ALA A 54 -3.08 1.00 -19.03
CA ALA A 54 -4.37 0.45 -18.61
C ALA A 54 -5.50 1.50 -18.65
N ASP A 55 -5.18 2.74 -18.34
CA ASP A 55 -6.11 3.88 -18.40
C ASP A 55 -6.34 4.39 -19.83
N ALA A 56 -5.47 4.03 -20.79
CA ALA A 56 -5.37 4.64 -22.13
C ALA A 56 -5.26 6.18 -22.07
N GLN A 57 -4.71 6.73 -20.99
CA GLN A 57 -4.55 8.16 -20.72
C GLN A 57 -3.34 8.41 -19.83
N THR A 58 -2.70 9.58 -20.02
CA THR A 58 -1.62 10.02 -19.12
C THR A 58 -2.15 10.49 -17.76
N LEU A 59 -1.38 10.21 -16.72
CA LEU A 59 -1.63 10.76 -15.39
C LEU A 59 -1.15 12.22 -15.30
N GLU A 60 -1.74 12.97 -14.39
CA GLU A 60 -1.24 14.31 -14.02
C GLU A 60 0.19 14.23 -13.47
N VAL A 61 1.00 15.26 -13.75
CA VAL A 61 2.39 15.32 -13.25
C VAL A 61 2.43 15.15 -11.73
N GLY A 62 1.57 15.86 -10.99
CA GLY A 62 1.52 15.74 -9.54
C GLY A 62 1.16 14.36 -9.02
N VAL A 63 0.36 13.56 -9.77
CA VAL A 63 0.08 12.15 -9.43
C VAL A 63 1.34 11.30 -9.65
N LYS A 64 2.04 11.49 -10.76
CA LYS A 64 3.29 10.79 -11.06
C LYS A 64 4.38 11.11 -10.03
N ASP A 65 4.52 12.37 -9.66
CA ASP A 65 5.46 12.82 -8.63
C ASP A 65 5.17 12.20 -7.27
N ALA A 66 3.89 12.10 -6.88
CA ALA A 66 3.48 11.47 -5.64
C ALA A 66 3.79 9.96 -5.61
N ILE A 67 3.56 9.26 -6.73
CA ILE A 67 3.92 7.83 -6.88
C ILE A 67 5.43 7.66 -6.76
N ASN A 68 6.22 8.48 -7.45
CA ASN A 68 7.67 8.44 -7.36
C ASN A 68 8.17 8.70 -5.94
N ALA A 69 7.65 9.73 -5.27
CA ALA A 69 8.00 10.05 -3.89
C ALA A 69 7.66 8.90 -2.92
N PHE A 70 6.54 8.20 -3.15
CA PHE A 70 6.18 7.01 -2.37
C PHE A 70 7.22 5.88 -2.53
N VAL A 71 7.56 5.53 -3.77
CA VAL A 71 8.53 4.44 -4.06
C VAL A 71 9.91 4.78 -3.51
N VAL A 72 10.43 5.98 -3.81
CA VAL A 72 11.72 6.46 -3.30
C VAL A 72 11.72 6.50 -1.77
N GLY A 73 10.64 6.99 -1.17
CA GLY A 73 10.50 7.02 0.29
C GLY A 73 10.50 5.63 0.92
N CYS A 74 9.76 4.67 0.38
CA CYS A 74 9.76 3.29 0.88
C CYS A 74 11.14 2.62 0.74
N LYS A 75 11.89 2.93 -0.32
CA LYS A 75 13.27 2.45 -0.51
C LYS A 75 14.22 3.08 0.51
N ALA A 76 14.12 4.38 0.72
CA ALA A 76 14.93 5.09 1.71
C ALA A 76 14.68 4.63 3.15
N ASP A 77 13.43 4.28 3.47
CA ASP A 77 13.04 3.73 4.77
C ASP A 77 13.39 2.24 4.92
N GLY A 78 13.88 1.57 3.87
CA GLY A 78 14.24 0.16 3.87
C GLY A 78 13.04 -0.80 3.89
N ILE A 79 11.81 -0.32 3.67
CA ILE A 79 10.60 -1.14 3.69
C ILE A 79 10.16 -1.66 2.31
N TRP A 80 10.73 -1.14 1.21
CA TRP A 80 10.33 -1.47 -0.16
C TRP A 80 10.40 -2.98 -0.46
N ASN A 81 11.53 -3.60 -0.12
CA ASN A 81 11.77 -5.02 -0.41
C ASN A 81 10.87 -5.98 0.37
N ALA A 82 10.28 -5.53 1.47
CA ALA A 82 9.32 -6.32 2.24
C ALA A 82 7.93 -6.35 1.59
N ILE A 83 7.62 -5.40 0.70
CA ILE A 83 6.36 -5.36 -0.05
C ILE A 83 6.45 -6.38 -1.18
N LYS A 84 5.57 -7.38 -1.20
CA LYS A 84 5.57 -8.47 -2.19
C LYS A 84 4.34 -8.44 -3.10
N ALA A 85 3.22 -7.89 -2.65
CA ALA A 85 2.04 -7.61 -3.46
C ALA A 85 1.37 -6.33 -2.97
N SER A 86 1.06 -5.42 -3.89
CA SER A 86 0.48 -4.11 -3.56
C SER A 86 -0.22 -3.49 -4.75
N CYS A 87 -1.32 -2.77 -4.50
CA CYS A 87 -1.92 -1.84 -5.46
C CYS A 87 -2.22 -0.49 -4.81
N ILE A 88 -2.04 0.57 -5.59
CA ILE A 88 -2.54 1.90 -5.27
C ILE A 88 -3.91 2.02 -5.94
N MET A 89 -4.98 1.75 -5.18
CA MET A 89 -6.37 1.78 -5.66
C MET A 89 -6.95 3.21 -5.68
N ALA A 90 -6.09 4.20 -5.91
CA ALA A 90 -6.43 5.61 -6.07
C ALA A 90 -5.46 6.24 -7.09
N GLY A 91 -5.71 7.47 -7.55
CA GLY A 91 -4.83 8.19 -8.47
C GLY A 91 -5.05 7.88 -9.93
N ALA A 92 -5.23 6.61 -10.31
CA ALA A 92 -5.50 6.18 -11.69
C ALA A 92 -6.77 6.82 -12.26
N ARG A 93 -6.92 6.87 -13.59
CA ARG A 93 -8.09 7.47 -14.23
C ARG A 93 -9.28 6.54 -14.30
N THR A 94 -9.00 5.22 -14.30
CA THR A 94 -10.05 4.19 -14.43
C THR A 94 -9.84 3.09 -13.38
N LEU A 95 -10.85 2.23 -13.21
CA LEU A 95 -10.74 1.03 -12.40
C LEU A 95 -9.63 0.09 -12.91
N ALA A 96 -9.45 0.02 -14.24
CA ALA A 96 -8.40 -0.82 -14.83
C ALA A 96 -7.00 -0.35 -14.39
N GLY A 97 -6.73 0.96 -14.44
CA GLY A 97 -5.48 1.52 -13.94
C GLY A 97 -5.30 1.36 -12.43
N ALA A 98 -6.39 1.47 -11.64
CA ALA A 98 -6.35 1.30 -10.18
C ALA A 98 -6.04 -0.14 -9.74
N LEU A 99 -6.25 -1.14 -10.60
CA LEU A 99 -5.95 -2.54 -10.35
C LEU A 99 -4.60 -2.98 -10.94
N VAL A 100 -3.84 -2.08 -11.55
CA VAL A 100 -2.44 -2.34 -11.91
C VAL A 100 -1.64 -2.55 -10.62
N PRO A 101 -0.85 -3.63 -10.50
CA PRO A 101 -0.06 -3.86 -9.30
C PRO A 101 1.13 -2.89 -9.26
N LEU A 102 1.35 -2.29 -8.08
CA LEU A 102 2.58 -1.56 -7.81
C LEU A 102 3.75 -2.54 -7.63
N VAL A 103 3.49 -3.65 -6.94
CA VAL A 103 4.41 -4.77 -6.73
C VAL A 103 3.63 -6.07 -6.84
N GLY A 104 4.23 -7.08 -7.43
CA GLY A 104 3.68 -8.44 -7.53
C GLY A 104 2.69 -8.61 -8.68
N THR A 105 1.76 -9.56 -8.52
CA THR A 105 0.76 -9.91 -9.53
C THR A 105 -0.48 -9.02 -9.37
N ALA A 106 -1.12 -8.67 -10.49
CA ALA A 106 -2.38 -7.94 -10.48
C ALA A 106 -3.46 -8.72 -9.72
N PRO A 107 -4.27 -8.06 -8.88
CA PRO A 107 -5.38 -8.72 -8.21
C PRO A 107 -6.46 -9.14 -9.21
N THR A 108 -7.09 -10.28 -8.94
CA THR A 108 -8.28 -10.67 -9.70
C THR A 108 -9.50 -9.95 -9.14
N ASN A 109 -10.20 -9.25 -10.02
CA ASN A 109 -11.41 -8.50 -9.70
C ASN A 109 -12.64 -9.41 -9.74
N PHE A 110 -13.42 -9.38 -8.66
CA PHE A 110 -14.74 -10.01 -8.60
C PHE A 110 -15.81 -8.95 -8.34
N ASN A 111 -16.61 -8.68 -9.36
CA ASN A 111 -17.82 -7.84 -9.37
C ASN A 111 -17.61 -6.31 -9.18
N PHE A 112 -16.40 -5.80 -9.00
CA PHE A 112 -16.22 -4.35 -9.03
C PHE A 112 -16.38 -3.83 -10.46
N VAL A 113 -17.08 -2.71 -10.58
CA VAL A 113 -17.33 -1.98 -11.83
C VAL A 113 -16.81 -0.54 -11.72
N ALA A 114 -16.74 0.17 -12.83
CA ALA A 114 -16.20 1.52 -12.87
C ALA A 114 -16.87 2.50 -11.88
N GLY A 115 -18.16 2.34 -11.61
CA GLY A 115 -18.90 3.17 -10.65
C GLY A 115 -18.50 2.97 -9.17
N ASP A 116 -17.78 1.92 -8.85
CA ASP A 116 -17.29 1.65 -7.48
C ASP A 116 -15.96 2.36 -7.20
N TYR A 117 -15.30 2.85 -8.24
CA TYR A 117 -14.01 3.49 -8.17
C TYR A 117 -14.09 5.00 -8.10
N ASN A 118 -13.34 5.60 -7.19
CA ASN A 118 -13.15 7.04 -7.10
C ASN A 118 -11.65 7.35 -7.02
N ARG A 119 -11.15 8.21 -7.89
CA ARG A 119 -9.73 8.53 -8.03
C ARG A 119 -9.05 9.05 -6.76
N LYS A 120 -9.80 9.77 -5.92
CA LYS A 120 -9.27 10.38 -4.69
C LYS A 120 -9.40 9.47 -3.47
N THR A 121 -10.45 8.64 -3.45
CA THR A 121 -10.82 7.88 -2.25
C THR A 121 -10.76 6.37 -2.41
N GLY A 122 -10.57 5.86 -3.64
CA GLY A 122 -10.38 4.43 -3.88
C GLY A 122 -11.65 3.66 -4.22
N LEU A 123 -11.61 2.36 -3.98
CA LEU A 123 -12.60 1.37 -4.38
C LEU A 123 -13.54 1.04 -3.22
N ILE A 124 -14.86 1.03 -3.44
CA ILE A 124 -15.86 0.75 -2.41
C ILE A 124 -16.46 -0.65 -2.58
N GLY A 125 -16.47 -1.44 -1.50
CA GLY A 125 -17.19 -2.70 -1.44
C GLY A 125 -18.71 -2.51 -1.38
N ASP A 126 -19.46 -3.60 -1.58
CA ASP A 126 -20.92 -3.61 -1.46
C ASP A 126 -21.42 -4.39 -0.22
N GLY A 127 -20.49 -4.96 0.53
CA GLY A 127 -20.82 -5.79 1.70
C GLY A 127 -21.46 -7.14 1.35
N ASN A 128 -21.48 -7.56 0.08
CA ASN A 128 -22.23 -8.72 -0.37
C ASN A 128 -21.54 -9.56 -1.44
N THR A 129 -21.04 -8.96 -2.52
CA THR A 129 -20.55 -9.71 -3.70
C THR A 129 -19.18 -9.28 -4.19
N LYS A 130 -18.68 -8.10 -3.79
CA LYS A 130 -17.46 -7.49 -4.34
C LYS A 130 -16.25 -7.81 -3.48
N TYR A 131 -15.23 -8.41 -4.11
CA TYR A 131 -13.95 -8.66 -3.47
C TYR A 131 -12.82 -8.72 -4.50
N LEU A 132 -11.57 -8.64 -4.02
CA LEU A 132 -10.36 -8.86 -4.82
C LEU A 132 -9.61 -10.07 -4.28
N ASN A 133 -9.15 -10.97 -5.16
CA ASN A 133 -8.10 -11.93 -4.83
C ASN A 133 -6.75 -11.27 -5.13
N SER A 134 -5.88 -11.14 -4.16
CA SER A 134 -4.55 -10.57 -4.34
C SER A 134 -3.62 -11.44 -5.19
N ASN A 135 -4.00 -12.69 -5.47
CA ASN A 135 -3.18 -13.71 -6.13
C ASN A 135 -1.84 -13.97 -5.40
N ARG A 136 -1.81 -13.69 -4.09
CA ARG A 136 -0.69 -14.03 -3.22
C ARG A 136 -1.16 -15.00 -2.15
N ASN A 137 -0.53 -16.18 -2.10
CA ASN A 137 -0.84 -17.19 -1.11
C ASN A 137 -0.22 -16.80 0.25
N ARG A 138 -0.95 -17.10 1.34
CA ARG A 138 -0.48 -16.86 2.69
C ARG A 138 0.81 -17.61 3.03
N GLN A 139 1.13 -18.68 2.32
CA GLN A 139 2.34 -19.47 2.49
C GLN A 139 3.57 -18.92 1.74
N ASP A 140 3.39 -17.92 0.87
CA ASP A 140 4.50 -17.34 0.10
C ASP A 140 5.47 -16.53 0.97
N ASP A 141 5.00 -16.02 2.11
CA ASP A 141 5.82 -15.29 3.07
C ASP A 141 6.16 -16.15 4.30
N PRO A 142 7.32 -15.94 4.96
CA PRO A 142 7.71 -16.70 6.14
C PRO A 142 6.68 -16.57 7.27
N GLN A 143 6.47 -17.64 8.07
CA GLN A 143 5.46 -17.67 9.13
C GLN A 143 5.58 -16.51 10.12
N ASP A 144 6.80 -16.17 10.50
CA ASP A 144 7.10 -15.17 11.52
C ASP A 144 7.68 -13.87 10.94
N SER A 145 7.56 -13.68 9.62
CA SER A 145 7.93 -12.44 8.93
C SER A 145 6.87 -12.09 7.89
N GLN A 146 5.82 -11.37 8.31
CA GLN A 146 4.72 -11.04 7.40
C GLN A 146 3.99 -9.77 7.81
N HIS A 147 3.45 -9.07 6.81
CA HIS A 147 2.46 -8.01 7.02
C HIS A 147 1.29 -8.13 6.04
N ILE A 148 0.14 -7.61 6.46
CA ILE A 148 -0.97 -7.19 5.63
C ILE A 148 -1.40 -5.79 6.07
N ALA A 149 -1.65 -4.90 5.12
CA ALA A 149 -2.10 -3.55 5.43
C ALA A 149 -3.03 -3.02 4.35
N ALA A 150 -3.99 -2.18 4.73
CA ALA A 150 -4.87 -1.45 3.83
C ALA A 150 -5.08 -0.01 4.30
N TRP A 151 -5.22 0.92 3.35
CA TRP A 151 -5.62 2.28 3.64
C TRP A 151 -7.14 2.41 3.47
N VAL A 152 -7.82 2.69 4.56
CA VAL A 152 -9.28 2.81 4.62
C VAL A 152 -9.67 4.28 4.55
N THR A 153 -10.46 4.65 3.54
CA THR A 153 -10.95 6.02 3.33
C THR A 153 -12.40 6.20 3.71
N ALA A 154 -13.19 5.11 3.79
CA ALA A 154 -14.49 5.10 4.44
C ALA A 154 -14.64 3.82 5.26
N ALA A 155 -15.09 3.99 6.50
CA ALA A 155 -15.34 2.88 7.40
C ALA A 155 -16.50 1.99 6.92
N PRO A 156 -16.51 0.69 7.27
CA PRO A 156 -17.68 -0.13 7.02
C PRO A 156 -18.88 0.39 7.81
N ASN A 157 -20.03 0.36 7.16
CA ASN A 157 -21.30 0.80 7.78
C ASN A 157 -22.15 -0.39 8.27
N ASN A 158 -21.65 -1.61 8.14
CA ASN A 158 -22.36 -2.83 8.50
C ASN A 158 -22.45 -3.01 10.01
N ALA A 159 -23.60 -3.52 10.49
CA ALA A 159 -23.78 -3.90 11.89
C ALA A 159 -23.01 -5.20 12.23
N SER A 160 -22.83 -6.09 11.26
CA SER A 160 -22.07 -7.33 11.40
C SER A 160 -20.57 -7.10 11.23
N ILE A 161 -19.74 -7.92 11.86
CA ILE A 161 -18.30 -7.92 11.67
C ILE A 161 -18.00 -8.53 10.30
N ASN A 162 -17.39 -7.75 9.41
CA ASN A 162 -17.06 -8.14 8.05
C ASN A 162 -15.56 -8.01 7.79
N PHE A 163 -15.04 -8.81 6.85
CA PHE A 163 -13.62 -8.85 6.58
C PHE A 163 -13.18 -7.73 5.64
N ILE A 164 -12.26 -6.92 6.11
CA ILE A 164 -11.59 -5.91 5.28
C ILE A 164 -10.49 -6.57 4.45
N PHE A 165 -9.76 -7.52 5.06
CA PHE A 165 -8.60 -8.15 4.47
C PHE A 165 -8.25 -9.44 5.19
N GLY A 166 -7.87 -10.50 4.44
CA GLY A 166 -7.35 -11.69 5.08
C GLY A 166 -7.34 -12.96 4.23
N ALA A 167 -7.03 -14.07 4.90
CA ALA A 167 -7.05 -15.42 4.35
C ALA A 167 -7.63 -16.41 5.37
N GLY A 168 -8.46 -17.33 4.90
CA GLY A 168 -9.07 -18.40 5.70
C GLY A 168 -10.59 -18.29 5.76
N SER A 169 -11.26 -19.39 6.15
CA SER A 169 -12.70 -19.38 6.33
C SER A 169 -13.09 -18.75 7.67
N GLY A 170 -13.95 -17.74 7.65
CA GLY A 170 -14.70 -17.10 8.74
C GLY A 170 -14.14 -17.22 10.17
N ALA A 171 -14.66 -18.15 10.93
CA ALA A 171 -14.42 -18.20 12.39
C ALA A 171 -13.11 -18.84 12.84
N GLY A 172 -12.26 -19.36 11.95
CA GLY A 172 -10.98 -19.90 12.40
C GLY A 172 -10.41 -21.05 11.58
N GLY A 173 -9.14 -21.17 11.63
CA GLY A 173 -8.31 -22.22 11.11
C GLY A 173 -6.89 -21.98 11.58
N VAL A 174 -6.08 -23.03 11.73
CA VAL A 174 -4.67 -22.90 12.05
C VAL A 174 -4.00 -21.97 11.04
N GLY A 175 -3.30 -20.96 11.53
CA GLY A 175 -2.56 -20.02 10.70
C GLY A 175 -3.40 -18.99 9.93
N ALA A 176 -4.69 -18.82 10.23
CA ALA A 176 -5.52 -17.79 9.63
C ALA A 176 -4.98 -16.38 9.93
N THR A 177 -5.11 -15.50 8.97
CA THR A 177 -4.74 -14.09 9.08
C THR A 177 -5.88 -13.24 8.56
N HIS A 178 -6.42 -12.35 9.38
CA HIS A 178 -7.45 -11.43 8.91
C HIS A 178 -7.56 -10.18 9.79
N LEU A 179 -8.11 -9.16 9.19
CA LEU A 179 -8.60 -7.96 9.81
C LEU A 179 -10.08 -7.82 9.46
N ALA A 180 -10.94 -7.91 10.47
CA ALA A 180 -12.38 -7.79 10.33
C ALA A 180 -12.91 -6.69 11.25
N ALA A 181 -13.97 -6.03 10.84
CA ALA A 181 -14.58 -4.97 11.63
C ALA A 181 -16.06 -4.77 11.29
N ASN A 182 -16.77 -4.16 12.22
CA ASN A 182 -18.03 -3.47 11.96
C ASN A 182 -17.87 -1.99 12.33
N SER A 183 -18.97 -1.27 12.44
CA SER A 183 -18.98 0.13 12.86
C SER A 183 -18.44 0.38 14.29
N SER A 184 -18.26 -0.67 15.10
CA SER A 184 -17.98 -0.54 16.55
C SER A 184 -16.88 -1.46 17.06
N VAL A 185 -16.56 -2.56 16.40
CA VAL A 185 -15.66 -3.61 16.92
C VAL A 185 -14.68 -4.06 15.86
N TRP A 186 -13.46 -4.41 16.30
CA TRP A 186 -12.40 -5.02 15.48
C TRP A 186 -12.08 -6.42 15.95
N VAL A 187 -11.84 -7.30 15.00
CA VAL A 187 -11.31 -8.63 15.25
C VAL A 187 -10.06 -8.81 14.38
N ILE A 188 -8.93 -9.08 15.00
CA ILE A 188 -7.67 -9.32 14.31
C ILE A 188 -7.13 -10.70 14.64
N ARG A 189 -6.53 -11.32 13.63
CA ARG A 189 -5.84 -12.60 13.74
C ARG A 189 -4.65 -12.59 12.80
N HIS A 190 -3.52 -13.09 13.26
CA HIS A 190 -2.35 -13.18 12.39
C HIS A 190 -1.55 -14.43 12.68
N SER A 191 -1.64 -15.41 11.77
CA SER A 191 -0.96 -16.70 11.88
C SER A 191 -1.23 -17.40 13.20
N CYS A 192 -2.44 -17.35 13.73
CA CYS A 192 -2.77 -17.99 14.99
C CYS A 192 -4.14 -18.66 14.96
N ASN A 193 -4.30 -19.74 15.73
CA ASN A 193 -5.52 -20.56 15.76
C ASN A 193 -6.66 -19.90 16.52
N THR A 194 -6.34 -19.15 17.56
CA THR A 194 -7.36 -18.45 18.34
C THR A 194 -7.47 -17.00 17.90
N PRO A 195 -8.70 -16.47 17.72
CA PRO A 195 -8.87 -15.03 17.56
C PRO A 195 -8.19 -14.34 18.76
N SER A 196 -7.42 -13.31 18.52
CA SER A 196 -7.23 -12.33 19.55
C SER A 196 -8.64 -11.82 19.87
N SER A 197 -9.13 -12.01 21.10
CA SER A 197 -10.43 -11.48 21.56
C SER A 197 -10.64 -10.08 21.03
N PRO A 198 -11.90 -9.64 20.88
CA PRO A 198 -12.20 -8.33 20.31
C PRO A 198 -11.23 -7.32 20.90
N VAL A 199 -10.36 -6.85 20.08
CA VAL A 199 -9.32 -5.94 20.47
C VAL A 199 -9.95 -4.57 20.46
N GLY A 200 -10.47 -4.21 21.63
CA GLY A 200 -10.98 -2.88 21.89
C GLY A 200 -12.40 -2.66 21.38
N THR A 201 -13.26 -2.32 22.30
CA THR A 201 -14.51 -1.61 22.06
C THR A 201 -14.25 -0.14 21.70
N ASP A 202 -13.05 0.16 21.20
CA ASP A 202 -12.69 1.53 20.84
C ASP A 202 -13.40 1.92 19.56
N ASN A 203 -14.47 2.48 19.79
CA ASN A 203 -15.55 2.93 18.95
C ASN A 203 -15.15 3.92 17.88
N ILE A 204 -13.97 3.91 17.26
CA ILE A 204 -13.75 5.00 16.31
C ILE A 204 -12.83 4.58 15.16
N TRP A 205 -13.46 4.44 14.03
CA TRP A 205 -12.83 4.67 12.76
C TRP A 205 -12.49 6.14 12.61
N SER A 206 -11.26 6.53 12.86
CA SER A 206 -10.74 7.78 12.35
C SER A 206 -10.28 7.53 10.93
N VAL A 207 -11.14 7.73 9.97
CA VAL A 207 -10.79 7.62 8.54
C VAL A 207 -10.49 9.00 7.97
N PRO A 208 -9.55 9.11 7.03
CA PRO A 208 -8.75 8.03 6.46
C PRO A 208 -7.62 7.57 7.39
N ASN A 209 -7.29 6.27 7.39
CA ASN A 209 -6.14 5.75 8.14
C ASN A 209 -5.63 4.42 7.58
N LEU A 210 -4.37 4.07 7.93
CA LEU A 210 -3.82 2.75 7.70
C LEU A 210 -4.32 1.79 8.80
N VAL A 211 -4.81 0.64 8.36
CA VAL A 211 -5.04 -0.51 9.21
C VAL A 211 -4.12 -1.64 8.75
N GLY A 212 -3.39 -2.23 9.67
CA GLY A 212 -2.44 -3.27 9.29
C GLY A 212 -2.02 -4.15 10.45
N ILE A 213 -1.54 -5.34 10.11
CA ILE A 213 -1.01 -6.33 11.02
C ILE A 213 0.39 -6.66 10.55
N ASN A 214 1.35 -6.75 11.48
CA ASN A 214 2.72 -7.14 11.19
C ASN A 214 3.21 -8.16 12.22
N ARG A 215 3.79 -9.25 11.74
CA ARG A 215 4.47 -10.25 12.56
C ARG A 215 5.95 -10.29 12.19
N ALA A 216 6.79 -10.02 13.16
CA ALA A 216 8.26 -10.14 13.06
C ALA A 216 8.83 -11.12 14.09
N SER A 217 7.97 -11.94 14.73
CA SER A 217 8.33 -12.83 15.82
C SER A 217 7.34 -13.99 15.93
N SER A 218 7.83 -15.16 16.38
CA SER A 218 6.97 -16.31 16.67
C SER A 218 6.06 -16.11 17.89
N SER A 219 6.38 -15.19 18.81
CA SER A 219 5.68 -15.02 20.09
C SER A 219 4.69 -13.86 20.12
N SER A 220 4.72 -12.96 19.12
CA SER A 220 3.86 -11.78 19.10
C SER A 220 3.63 -11.25 17.68
N PHE A 221 2.62 -10.43 17.53
CA PHE A 221 2.42 -9.58 16.36
C PHE A 221 2.00 -8.17 16.76
N THR A 222 2.20 -7.21 15.89
CA THR A 222 1.75 -5.83 16.07
C THR A 222 0.55 -5.55 15.17
N TYR A 223 -0.24 -4.61 15.61
CA TYR A 223 -1.40 -4.09 14.89
C TYR A 223 -1.34 -2.56 14.88
N ARG A 224 -1.57 -1.96 13.72
CA ARG A 224 -1.60 -0.51 13.56
C ARG A 224 -2.97 -0.03 13.12
N ARG A 225 -3.45 1.03 13.78
CA ARG A 225 -4.72 1.71 13.50
C ARG A 225 -4.71 3.13 14.06
N ASN A 226 -5.35 4.08 13.39
CA ASN A 226 -5.50 5.47 13.85
C ASN A 226 -4.17 6.08 14.32
N GLY A 227 -3.06 5.79 13.61
CA GLY A 227 -1.72 6.25 13.95
C GLY A 227 -1.07 5.56 15.16
N GLY A 228 -1.79 4.70 15.88
CA GLY A 228 -1.28 3.94 17.03
C GLY A 228 -0.84 2.52 16.65
N THR A 229 0.15 1.97 17.36
CA THR A 229 0.60 0.59 17.22
C THR A 229 0.46 -0.14 18.55
N THR A 230 -0.13 -1.34 18.53
CA THR A 230 -0.31 -2.19 19.71
C THR A 230 0.32 -3.55 19.44
N THR A 231 1.04 -4.10 20.44
CA THR A 231 1.63 -5.44 20.38
C THR A 231 0.74 -6.45 21.10
N TYR A 232 0.51 -7.59 20.43
CA TYR A 232 -0.24 -8.71 20.99
C TYR A 232 0.69 -9.89 21.24
N PRO A 233 0.82 -10.38 22.48
CA PRO A 233 1.59 -11.57 22.81
C PRO A 233 0.79 -12.83 22.40
N ARG A 234 0.96 -13.24 21.14
CA ARG A 234 0.32 -14.43 20.57
C ARG A 234 1.32 -15.20 19.72
N ASN A 235 1.55 -16.45 20.10
CA ASN A 235 2.40 -17.34 19.32
C ASN A 235 1.83 -17.56 17.91
N SER A 236 2.71 -17.70 16.95
CA SER A 236 2.36 -18.16 15.63
C SER A 236 1.98 -19.63 15.63
N ASP A 237 1.02 -20.03 14.81
CA ASP A 237 0.41 -21.37 14.79
C ASP A 237 0.23 -21.89 13.34
N GLY A 238 1.26 -21.68 12.53
CA GLY A 238 1.27 -22.08 11.14
C GLY A 238 0.78 -21.02 10.17
N ARG A 239 0.63 -21.42 8.92
CA ARG A 239 0.13 -20.60 7.80
C ARG A 239 -0.93 -21.38 7.06
N ILE A 240 -2.10 -20.79 6.88
CA ILE A 240 -3.13 -21.41 6.04
C ILE A 240 -2.68 -21.42 4.57
N ASN A 241 -2.98 -22.49 3.85
CA ASN A 241 -2.78 -22.55 2.41
C ASN A 241 -4.02 -21.95 1.71
N ALA A 242 -4.03 -20.65 1.60
CA ALA A 242 -5.09 -19.89 0.94
C ALA A 242 -4.54 -18.55 0.47
N ASP A 243 -5.13 -18.02 -0.60
CA ASP A 243 -4.81 -16.66 -1.05
C ASP A 243 -5.32 -15.62 -0.06
N LEU A 244 -4.70 -14.45 -0.08
CA LEU A 244 -5.14 -13.28 0.65
C LEU A 244 -6.14 -12.49 -0.19
N PHE A 245 -7.30 -12.16 0.43
CA PHE A 245 -8.40 -11.45 -0.21
C PHE A 245 -8.60 -10.09 0.43
N LEU A 246 -8.98 -9.10 -0.37
CA LEU A 246 -9.47 -7.81 0.10
C LEU A 246 -10.99 -7.77 0.01
N TYR A 247 -11.63 -7.10 0.95
CA TYR A 247 -13.09 -7.06 1.15
C TYR A 247 -13.68 -8.39 1.58
N SER A 248 -12.87 -9.42 1.78
CA SER A 248 -13.24 -10.79 2.12
C SER A 248 -12.06 -11.53 2.76
N THR A 249 -12.24 -12.79 3.12
CA THR A 249 -11.16 -13.74 3.47
C THR A 249 -11.22 -15.01 2.62
N SER A 250 -12.31 -15.23 1.89
CA SER A 250 -12.52 -16.43 1.09
C SER A 250 -13.71 -16.24 0.15
N PRO A 251 -13.72 -16.88 -1.03
CA PRO A 251 -14.92 -16.96 -1.86
C PRO A 251 -16.13 -17.59 -1.15
N ALA A 252 -15.89 -18.41 -0.11
CA ALA A 252 -16.96 -19.06 0.65
C ALA A 252 -17.74 -18.08 1.57
N THR A 253 -17.24 -16.86 1.77
CA THR A 253 -17.91 -15.83 2.60
C THR A 253 -18.83 -14.90 1.79
N ILE A 254 -18.96 -15.13 0.48
CA ILE A 254 -19.85 -14.35 -0.39
C ILE A 254 -21.27 -14.34 0.18
N GLY A 255 -21.84 -13.14 0.30
CA GLY A 255 -23.19 -12.92 0.82
C GLY A 255 -23.33 -12.85 2.34
N SER A 256 -22.23 -12.98 3.12
CA SER A 256 -22.34 -12.97 4.59
C SER A 256 -21.28 -12.17 5.35
N GLU A 257 -20.08 -12.05 4.85
CA GLU A 257 -18.95 -11.52 5.63
C GLU A 257 -18.07 -10.52 4.84
N LEU A 258 -18.58 -9.98 3.73
CA LEU A 258 -17.88 -8.98 2.92
C LEU A 258 -18.09 -7.58 3.50
N THR A 259 -17.07 -6.70 3.36
CA THR A 259 -17.16 -5.32 3.83
C THR A 259 -17.63 -4.38 2.74
N ASP A 260 -18.34 -3.32 3.14
CA ASP A 260 -18.68 -2.15 2.34
C ASP A 260 -17.70 -0.97 2.57
N ALA A 261 -16.57 -1.21 3.23
CA ALA A 261 -15.52 -0.23 3.40
C ALA A 261 -14.99 0.28 2.05
N ARG A 262 -14.38 1.46 2.06
CA ARG A 262 -13.65 1.99 0.91
C ARG A 262 -12.14 1.92 1.16
N LEU A 263 -11.41 1.31 0.23
CA LEU A 263 -9.97 1.13 0.32
C LEU A 263 -9.27 1.84 -0.85
N SER A 264 -8.15 2.51 -0.58
CA SER A 264 -7.36 3.18 -1.61
C SER A 264 -5.94 2.63 -1.80
N PHE A 265 -5.52 1.70 -0.93
CA PHE A 265 -4.22 1.05 -1.00
C PHE A 265 -4.26 -0.28 -0.25
N TYR A 266 -3.46 -1.24 -0.70
CA TYR A 266 -3.10 -2.41 0.09
C TYR A 266 -1.65 -2.81 -0.09
N SER A 267 -1.11 -3.52 0.91
CA SER A 267 0.22 -4.10 0.90
C SER A 267 0.24 -5.44 1.63
N ILE A 268 0.94 -6.39 1.06
CA ILE A 268 1.18 -7.74 1.57
C ILE A 268 2.65 -8.06 1.40
N GLY A 269 3.24 -8.80 2.34
CA GLY A 269 4.59 -9.32 2.19
C GLY A 269 5.24 -9.68 3.52
N GLU A 270 6.57 -9.60 3.57
CA GLU A 270 7.37 -9.85 4.75
C GLU A 270 7.17 -8.74 5.80
N SER A 271 7.63 -8.99 7.04
CA SER A 271 7.49 -7.99 8.10
C SER A 271 8.17 -6.67 7.76
N LEU A 272 7.50 -5.56 8.09
CA LEU A 272 8.01 -4.19 7.93
C LEU A 272 7.52 -3.30 9.07
N ASP A 273 8.08 -2.09 9.17
CA ASP A 273 7.56 -1.08 10.09
C ASP A 273 6.28 -0.44 9.51
N LEU A 274 5.14 -0.80 10.09
CA LEU A 274 3.84 -0.24 9.70
C LEU A 274 3.75 1.27 9.98
N THR A 275 4.59 1.85 10.84
CA THR A 275 4.60 3.30 11.09
C THR A 275 5.18 4.05 9.90
N LEU A 276 6.26 3.52 9.32
CA LEU A 276 6.86 4.06 8.11
C LEU A 276 5.91 3.89 6.91
N LEU A 277 5.31 2.71 6.74
CA LEU A 277 4.34 2.48 5.67
C LEU A 277 3.15 3.45 5.77
N ASP A 278 2.59 3.64 6.97
CA ASP A 278 1.48 4.56 7.23
C ASP A 278 1.84 6.00 6.83
N ALA A 279 3.01 6.48 7.22
CA ALA A 279 3.46 7.82 6.86
C ALA A 279 3.60 7.99 5.33
N ARG A 280 4.12 6.98 4.63
CA ARG A 280 4.26 7.02 3.17
C ARG A 280 2.92 6.96 2.45
N VAL A 281 2.02 6.07 2.85
CA VAL A 281 0.67 5.96 2.26
C VAL A 281 -0.16 7.20 2.56
N SER A 282 -0.11 7.73 3.78
CA SER A 282 -0.78 8.97 4.16
C SER A 282 -0.36 10.12 3.25
N THR A 283 0.94 10.31 3.05
CA THR A 283 1.48 11.36 2.17
C THR A 283 1.00 11.16 0.74
N LEU A 284 1.06 9.93 0.20
CA LEU A 284 0.63 9.59 -1.15
C LEU A 284 -0.84 9.96 -1.38
N ILE A 285 -1.73 9.46 -0.53
CA ILE A 285 -3.19 9.66 -0.69
C ILE A 285 -3.59 11.13 -0.48
N ASN A 286 -2.99 11.81 0.49
CA ASN A 286 -3.22 13.23 0.70
C ASN A 286 -2.77 14.07 -0.50
N THR A 287 -1.62 13.72 -1.11
CA THR A 287 -1.15 14.40 -2.33
C THR A 287 -2.12 14.18 -3.49
N PHE A 288 -2.64 12.96 -3.69
CA PHE A 288 -3.66 12.72 -4.71
C PHE A 288 -4.91 13.59 -4.49
N GLY A 289 -5.37 13.72 -3.23
CA GLY A 289 -6.47 14.61 -2.89
C GLY A 289 -6.26 16.07 -3.30
N ALA A 290 -5.01 16.53 -3.27
CA ALA A 290 -4.64 17.90 -3.60
C ALA A 290 -4.39 18.14 -5.10
N VAL A 291 -3.81 17.16 -5.83
CA VAL A 291 -3.36 17.36 -7.23
C VAL A 291 -4.35 16.84 -8.28
N ILE A 292 -5.29 15.99 -7.90
CA ILE A 292 -6.36 15.55 -8.79
C ILE A 292 -7.47 16.61 -8.78
N PRO A 293 -7.94 17.07 -9.93
CA PRO A 293 -9.01 18.07 -10.03
C PRO A 293 -10.32 17.65 -9.38
#